data_0fbaaa520de74228dae82e3de9917ab8
#
_entry.id   0fbaaa520de74228dae82e3de9917ab8
#
_cell.length_a   1.000
_cell.length_b   1.000
_cell.length_c   1.000
_cell.angle_alpha   90.00
_cell.angle_beta   90.00
_cell.angle_gamma   90.00
#
_symmetry.space_group_name_H-M   'P 1'
#
loop_
_entity.id
_entity.type
_entity.pdbx_description
1 polymer ?
#
loop_
_entity_poly.entity_id
_entity_poly.type
_entity_poly.pdbx_seq_one_letter_code
_entity_poly.pdbx_strand_id
1 'polypeptide(L)'
;ISNRRRQFGNMILSRYPIISTRNFPLPKQGTGPDPEHSIQRALLETVINIPGLGYTRVYSTHLSHRNPESRFPQIQLMMRRINQAPHEQGAWSGEHTDAGWTEGEKPPMPQQFILMGDMNFKLDSKEYQEMKDSEDFYDAWKSSDENRGTNVDGDSIDHCFVSKNLLPKIKRTYIDRKITASDHWP
;
A
#
# COMPACT_ATOMS: atom_id res chain seq x y z
N ILE A 1 -32.74 6.48 -12.56
CA ILE A 1 -31.36 5.91 -12.49
C ILE A 1 -30.40 7.09 -12.49
N SER A 2 -29.70 7.29 -11.39
CA SER A 2 -28.71 8.37 -11.26
C SER A 2 -27.55 8.10 -12.22
N ASN A 3 -27.36 8.97 -13.22
CA ASN A 3 -26.28 8.89 -14.20
C ASN A 3 -24.92 9.34 -13.62
N ARG A 4 -24.72 9.22 -12.29
CA ARG A 4 -23.48 9.59 -11.61
C ARG A 4 -22.48 8.42 -11.70
N ARG A 5 -21.34 8.70 -12.31
CA ARG A 5 -20.21 7.77 -12.34
C ARG A 5 -19.73 7.53 -10.91
N ARG A 6 -19.80 6.29 -10.44
CA ARG A 6 -19.20 5.88 -9.16
C ARG A 6 -17.71 5.64 -9.40
N GLN A 7 -16.88 6.22 -8.53
CA GLN A 7 -15.44 6.05 -8.56
C GLN A 7 -14.99 5.37 -7.28
N PHE A 8 -14.00 4.50 -7.39
CA PHE A 8 -13.36 3.79 -6.30
C PHE A 8 -11.85 3.80 -6.54
N GLY A 9 -11.05 4.02 -5.49
CA GLY A 9 -9.60 4.06 -5.62
C GLY A 9 -8.91 4.35 -4.30
N ASN A 10 -7.59 4.30 -4.32
CA ASN A 10 -6.74 4.62 -3.18
C ASN A 10 -6.35 6.10 -3.22
N MET A 11 -6.08 6.67 -2.05
CA MET A 11 -5.63 8.05 -1.91
C MET A 11 -4.53 8.14 -0.85
N ILE A 12 -3.55 9.01 -1.09
CA ILE A 12 -2.52 9.37 -0.12
C ILE A 12 -2.59 10.88 0.09
N LEU A 13 -2.72 11.29 1.35
CA LEU A 13 -2.65 12.69 1.77
C LEU A 13 -1.33 12.90 2.51
N SER A 14 -0.60 13.96 2.18
CA SER A 14 0.68 14.26 2.81
C SER A 14 0.79 15.74 3.18
N ARG A 15 1.38 16.01 4.35
CA ARG A 15 1.79 17.37 4.74
C ARG A 15 3.05 17.83 4.01
N TYR A 16 3.81 16.87 3.50
CA TYR A 16 5.08 17.10 2.81
C TYR A 16 4.89 16.95 1.31
N PRO A 17 5.73 17.59 0.51
CA PRO A 17 5.62 17.48 -0.95
C PRO A 17 5.68 16.02 -1.41
N ILE A 18 4.73 15.65 -2.25
CA ILE A 18 4.77 14.41 -3.02
C ILE A 18 5.64 14.66 -4.24
N ILE A 19 6.78 13.99 -4.32
CA ILE A 19 7.79 14.20 -5.35
C ILE A 19 7.40 13.49 -6.65
N SER A 20 6.90 12.26 -6.54
CA SER A 20 6.45 11.47 -7.68
C SER A 20 5.36 10.49 -7.28
N THR A 21 4.59 10.03 -8.26
CA THR A 21 3.50 9.07 -8.06
C THR A 21 3.47 8.05 -9.18
N ARG A 22 3.13 6.79 -8.82
CA ARG A 22 2.80 5.74 -9.79
C ARG A 22 1.57 4.99 -9.31
N ASN A 23 0.74 4.53 -10.23
CA ASN A 23 -0.41 3.70 -9.92
C ASN A 23 -0.33 2.38 -10.70
N PHE A 24 -0.34 1.27 -9.99
CA PHE A 24 -0.23 -0.07 -10.56
C PHE A 24 -1.57 -0.79 -10.40
N PRO A 25 -2.32 -1.03 -11.49
CA PRO A 25 -3.47 -1.91 -11.45
C PRO A 25 -3.05 -3.31 -10.98
N LEU A 26 -3.78 -3.85 -10.00
CA LEU A 26 -3.55 -5.20 -9.50
C LEU A 26 -4.40 -6.21 -10.27
N PRO A 27 -4.00 -7.49 -10.34
CA PRO A 27 -4.72 -8.52 -11.07
C PRO A 27 -6.19 -8.56 -10.65
N LYS A 28 -7.06 -8.58 -11.65
CA LYS A 28 -8.49 -8.76 -11.52
C LYS A 28 -8.80 -10.19 -11.93
N GLN A 29 -8.89 -11.10 -10.98
CA GLN A 29 -9.29 -12.47 -11.28
C GLN A 29 -10.79 -12.63 -11.14
N GLY A 30 -11.41 -12.97 -12.25
CA GLY A 30 -12.83 -13.35 -12.32
C GLY A 30 -13.02 -14.83 -12.12
N THR A 31 -12.54 -15.43 -11.02
CA THR A 31 -12.86 -16.81 -10.66
C THR A 31 -14.00 -16.83 -9.66
N GLY A 32 -15.20 -16.96 -10.13
CA GLY A 32 -16.39 -17.07 -9.27
C GLY A 32 -17.67 -16.90 -10.10
N PRO A 33 -18.82 -17.23 -9.51
CA PRO A 33 -20.10 -17.17 -10.20
C PRO A 33 -20.52 -15.75 -10.59
N ASP A 34 -19.78 -14.74 -10.18
CA ASP A 34 -20.09 -13.33 -10.44
C ASP A 34 -18.82 -12.50 -10.74
N PRO A 35 -18.21 -12.69 -11.93
CA PRO A 35 -17.03 -11.92 -12.34
C PRO A 35 -17.30 -10.43 -12.55
N GLU A 36 -18.57 -10.04 -12.74
CA GLU A 36 -18.94 -8.65 -13.04
C GLU A 36 -18.81 -7.72 -11.83
N HIS A 37 -18.86 -8.24 -10.62
CA HIS A 37 -18.75 -7.45 -9.37
C HIS A 37 -17.33 -7.32 -8.84
N SER A 38 -16.29 -7.71 -9.57
CA SER A 38 -14.93 -7.48 -9.12
C SER A 38 -14.47 -6.05 -9.45
N ILE A 39 -14.27 -5.24 -8.42
CA ILE A 39 -13.71 -3.89 -8.55
C ILE A 39 -12.23 -3.97 -8.88
N GLN A 40 -11.75 -3.14 -9.83
CA GLN A 40 -10.33 -3.00 -10.11
C GLN A 40 -9.60 -2.51 -8.86
N ARG A 41 -8.65 -3.29 -8.38
CA ARG A 41 -7.76 -2.94 -7.26
C ARG A 41 -6.46 -2.36 -7.82
N ALA A 42 -5.77 -1.57 -6.99
CA ALA A 42 -4.52 -0.93 -7.38
C ALA A 42 -3.58 -0.78 -6.19
N LEU A 43 -2.30 -0.64 -6.49
CA LEU A 43 -1.26 -0.18 -5.59
C LEU A 43 -0.91 1.25 -6.00
N LEU A 44 -1.19 2.22 -5.15
CA LEU A 44 -0.78 3.61 -5.33
C LEU A 44 0.57 3.82 -4.62
N GLU A 45 1.57 4.27 -5.35
CA GLU A 45 2.90 4.63 -4.86
C GLU A 45 3.07 6.14 -4.87
N THR A 46 3.68 6.68 -3.83
CA THR A 46 4.20 8.05 -3.79
C THR A 46 5.62 8.04 -3.24
N VAL A 47 6.44 8.98 -3.66
CA VAL A 47 7.71 9.30 -2.99
C VAL A 47 7.54 10.63 -2.27
N ILE A 48 7.81 10.64 -0.98
CA ILE A 48 7.64 11.79 -0.09
C ILE A 48 8.96 12.06 0.63
N ASN A 49 9.38 13.33 0.68
CA ASN A 49 10.52 13.72 1.50
C ASN A 49 10.04 14.02 2.93
N ILE A 50 10.21 13.05 3.82
CA ILE A 50 9.72 13.14 5.21
C ILE A 50 10.84 13.62 6.12
N PRO A 51 10.66 14.75 6.86
CA PRO A 51 11.66 15.23 7.80
C PRO A 51 12.09 14.16 8.81
N GLY A 52 13.41 13.95 8.94
CA GLY A 52 14.00 12.93 9.81
C GLY A 52 14.00 11.50 9.26
N LEU A 53 13.27 11.23 8.18
CA LEU A 53 13.33 9.96 7.45
C LEU A 53 13.99 10.10 6.08
N GLY A 54 13.92 11.28 5.45
CA GLY A 54 14.34 11.50 4.07
C GLY A 54 13.30 11.00 3.07
N TYR A 55 13.73 10.81 1.84
CA TYR A 55 12.86 10.26 0.80
C TYR A 55 12.37 8.86 1.18
N THR A 56 11.07 8.69 1.15
CA THR A 56 10.39 7.45 1.55
C THR A 56 9.28 7.15 0.56
N ARG A 57 9.24 5.92 0.05
CA ARG A 57 8.10 5.44 -0.73
C ARG A 57 6.94 5.14 0.22
N VAL A 58 5.78 5.70 -0.07
CA VAL A 58 4.56 5.44 0.68
C VAL A 58 3.54 4.83 -0.25
N TYR A 59 3.00 3.71 0.15
CA TYR A 59 2.04 2.95 -0.63
C TYR A 59 0.69 2.89 0.06
N SER A 60 -0.37 2.99 -0.75
CA SER A 60 -1.74 2.71 -0.33
C SER A 60 -2.35 1.64 -1.23
N THR A 61 -2.97 0.66 -0.63
CA THR A 61 -3.68 -0.41 -1.35
C THR A 61 -5.00 -0.75 -0.70
N HIS A 62 -5.91 -1.35 -1.45
CA HIS A 62 -7.11 -2.00 -0.95
C HIS A 62 -7.30 -3.28 -1.76
N LEU A 63 -6.98 -4.43 -1.17
CA LEU A 63 -7.03 -5.72 -1.85
C LEU A 63 -8.47 -6.25 -1.97
N SER A 64 -8.64 -7.35 -2.68
CA SER A 64 -9.96 -7.96 -2.87
C SER A 64 -10.53 -8.47 -1.54
N HIS A 65 -11.76 -8.10 -1.23
CA HIS A 65 -12.51 -8.62 -0.07
C HIS A 65 -13.05 -10.04 -0.27
N ARG A 66 -12.96 -10.60 -1.48
CA ARG A 66 -13.70 -11.82 -1.84
C ARG A 66 -13.09 -13.09 -1.24
N ASN A 67 -11.90 -13.46 -1.68
CA ASN A 67 -11.27 -14.72 -1.29
C ASN A 67 -9.74 -14.68 -1.45
N PRO A 68 -9.02 -15.63 -0.86
CA PRO A 68 -7.56 -15.74 -0.99
C PRO A 68 -7.08 -15.88 -2.44
N GLU A 69 -7.80 -16.63 -3.28
CA GLU A 69 -7.45 -16.88 -4.69
C GLU A 69 -7.39 -15.56 -5.48
N SER A 70 -8.22 -14.59 -5.13
CA SER A 70 -8.18 -13.24 -5.72
C SER A 70 -7.06 -12.40 -5.12
N ARG A 71 -6.73 -12.57 -3.84
CA ARG A 71 -5.72 -11.76 -3.14
C ARG A 71 -4.29 -12.19 -3.42
N PHE A 72 -3.99 -13.50 -3.49
CA PHE A 72 -2.62 -13.97 -3.69
C PHE A 72 -1.92 -13.35 -4.91
N PRO A 73 -2.52 -13.34 -6.12
CA PRO A 73 -1.89 -12.69 -7.26
C PRO A 73 -1.72 -11.18 -7.08
N GLN A 74 -2.62 -10.53 -6.33
CA GLN A 74 -2.51 -9.10 -6.01
C GLN A 74 -1.33 -8.86 -5.08
N ILE A 75 -1.17 -9.65 -4.03
CA ILE A 75 -0.06 -9.59 -3.08
C ILE A 75 1.27 -9.83 -3.80
N GLN A 76 1.37 -10.88 -4.60
CA GLN A 76 2.61 -11.20 -5.32
C GLN A 76 3.03 -10.09 -6.28
N LEU A 77 2.07 -9.50 -7.03
CA LEU A 77 2.40 -8.36 -7.88
C LEU A 77 2.80 -7.13 -7.05
N MET A 78 2.08 -6.84 -5.98
CA MET A 78 2.37 -5.73 -5.08
C MET A 78 3.77 -5.84 -4.47
N MET A 79 4.12 -6.97 -3.88
CA MET A 79 5.43 -7.22 -3.29
C MET A 79 6.54 -7.09 -4.34
N ARG A 80 6.34 -7.69 -5.52
CA ARG A 80 7.28 -7.57 -6.64
C ARG A 80 7.49 -6.12 -7.06
N ARG A 81 6.41 -5.31 -7.20
CA ARG A 81 6.51 -3.90 -7.57
C ARG A 81 7.27 -3.08 -6.53
N ILE A 82 7.00 -3.33 -5.24
CA ILE A 82 7.69 -2.65 -4.15
C ILE A 82 9.19 -2.99 -4.13
N ASN A 83 9.55 -4.26 -4.33
CA ASN A 83 10.94 -4.70 -4.31
C ASN A 83 11.73 -4.26 -5.56
N GLN A 84 11.07 -4.21 -6.71
CA GLN A 84 11.71 -3.76 -7.94
C GLN A 84 11.84 -2.25 -8.06
N ALA A 85 10.99 -1.47 -7.38
CA ALA A 85 10.95 -0.02 -7.49
C ALA A 85 12.31 0.69 -7.35
N PRO A 86 13.22 0.33 -6.41
CA PRO A 86 14.52 0.96 -6.30
C PRO A 86 15.46 0.75 -7.51
N HIS A 87 15.18 -0.28 -8.31
CA HIS A 87 15.94 -0.63 -9.52
C HIS A 87 15.33 -0.06 -10.80
N GLU A 88 14.14 0.55 -10.68
CA GLU A 88 13.44 1.21 -11.77
C GLU A 88 13.79 2.71 -11.80
N GLN A 89 13.42 3.38 -12.89
CA GLN A 89 13.64 4.82 -13.03
C GLN A 89 12.54 5.68 -12.35
N GLY A 90 11.75 5.08 -11.48
CA GLY A 90 10.66 5.76 -10.77
C GLY A 90 9.50 6.13 -11.69
N ALA A 91 9.01 7.36 -11.56
CA ALA A 91 7.92 7.88 -12.38
C ALA A 91 8.36 8.28 -13.82
N TRP A 92 9.65 8.23 -14.10
CA TRP A 92 10.19 8.47 -15.44
C TRP A 92 10.37 7.14 -16.17
N SER A 93 10.08 7.15 -17.46
CA SER A 93 10.34 6.01 -18.34
C SER A 93 11.36 6.40 -19.40
N GLY A 94 12.43 5.58 -19.50
CA GLY A 94 13.50 5.78 -20.49
C GLY A 94 14.54 6.84 -20.08
N GLU A 95 15.57 6.96 -20.88
CA GLU A 95 16.62 7.96 -20.74
C GLU A 95 16.44 9.02 -21.82
N HIS A 96 16.32 10.28 -21.41
CA HIS A 96 16.35 11.42 -22.32
C HIS A 96 17.73 12.08 -22.26
N THR A 97 18.40 12.12 -23.39
CA THR A 97 19.67 12.82 -23.54
C THR A 97 19.49 14.26 -24.03
N ASP A 98 18.30 14.63 -24.49
CA ASP A 98 17.97 15.95 -24.96
C ASP A 98 17.56 16.86 -23.79
N ALA A 99 18.46 17.80 -23.45
CA ALA A 99 18.23 18.76 -22.37
C ALA A 99 17.02 19.70 -22.60
N GLY A 100 16.50 19.81 -23.81
CA GLY A 100 15.31 20.61 -24.13
C GLY A 100 14.00 19.98 -23.67
N TRP A 101 14.01 18.71 -23.31
CA TRP A 101 12.84 17.93 -22.88
C TRP A 101 12.93 17.40 -21.45
N THR A 102 13.99 17.75 -20.72
CA THR A 102 14.14 17.36 -19.31
C THR A 102 13.40 18.33 -18.39
N GLU A 103 12.45 17.80 -17.64
CA GLU A 103 11.64 18.56 -16.66
C GLU A 103 12.35 18.72 -15.30
N GLY A 104 13.67 18.62 -15.24
CA GLY A 104 14.45 18.74 -14.01
C GLY A 104 15.21 17.47 -13.66
N GLU A 105 15.58 17.33 -12.37
CA GLU A 105 16.31 16.16 -11.89
C GLU A 105 15.41 14.93 -11.79
N LYS A 106 15.98 13.75 -12.08
CA LYS A 106 15.31 12.47 -11.93
C LYS A 106 14.78 12.29 -10.51
N PRO A 107 13.49 11.99 -10.32
CA PRO A 107 12.93 11.78 -9.00
C PRO A 107 13.67 10.65 -8.25
N PRO A 108 13.96 10.82 -6.96
CA PRO A 108 14.60 9.77 -6.17
C PRO A 108 13.71 8.56 -6.02
N MET A 109 14.29 7.36 -6.01
CA MET A 109 13.59 6.11 -5.74
C MET A 109 14.27 5.38 -4.58
N PRO A 110 13.90 5.71 -3.31
CA PRO A 110 14.56 5.21 -2.13
C PRO A 110 14.25 3.73 -1.86
N GLN A 111 15.16 3.04 -1.16
CA GLN A 111 14.96 1.65 -0.72
C GLN A 111 13.85 1.54 0.34
N GLN A 112 13.76 2.52 1.22
CA GLN A 112 12.81 2.48 2.32
C GLN A 112 11.37 2.73 1.87
N PHE A 113 10.45 2.01 2.52
CA PHE A 113 9.03 2.15 2.22
C PHE A 113 8.13 1.95 3.44
N ILE A 114 6.91 2.48 3.31
CA ILE A 114 5.76 2.25 4.18
C ILE A 114 4.61 1.82 3.28
N LEU A 115 4.02 0.65 3.54
CA LEU A 115 2.85 0.13 2.85
C LEU A 115 1.68 0.06 3.82
N MET A 116 0.56 0.70 3.48
CA MET A 116 -0.63 0.72 4.31
C MET A 116 -1.88 0.43 3.48
N GLY A 117 -2.90 -0.12 4.13
CA GLY A 117 -4.21 -0.26 3.53
C GLY A 117 -5.04 -1.39 4.08
N ASP A 118 -6.30 -1.42 3.64
CA ASP A 118 -7.19 -2.54 3.84
C ASP A 118 -6.76 -3.70 2.93
N MET A 119 -6.16 -4.70 3.54
CA MET A 119 -5.66 -5.86 2.81
C MET A 119 -6.64 -7.03 2.80
N ASN A 120 -7.78 -6.88 3.51
CA ASN A 120 -8.87 -7.86 3.54
C ASN A 120 -8.43 -9.28 3.93
N PHE A 121 -7.33 -9.41 4.69
CA PHE A 121 -6.88 -10.66 5.27
C PHE A 121 -6.51 -10.50 6.74
N LYS A 122 -6.69 -11.55 7.51
CA LYS A 122 -6.46 -11.57 8.97
C LYS A 122 -5.02 -11.98 9.31
N LEU A 123 -4.63 -11.76 10.56
CA LEU A 123 -3.28 -12.08 11.07
C LEU A 123 -2.93 -13.57 11.03
N ASP A 124 -3.92 -14.45 11.09
CA ASP A 124 -3.76 -15.92 11.02
C ASP A 124 -3.88 -16.47 9.59
N SER A 125 -4.04 -15.61 8.60
CA SER A 125 -4.19 -16.00 7.20
C SER A 125 -2.86 -16.38 6.54
N LYS A 126 -2.95 -17.17 5.48
CA LYS A 126 -1.79 -17.51 4.64
C LYS A 126 -1.24 -16.29 3.93
N GLU A 127 -2.10 -15.33 3.56
CA GLU A 127 -1.70 -14.08 2.92
C GLU A 127 -0.81 -13.24 3.85
N TYR A 128 -1.18 -13.12 5.13
CA TYR A 128 -0.35 -12.43 6.11
C TYR A 128 0.99 -13.13 6.32
N GLN A 129 0.97 -14.46 6.38
CA GLN A 129 2.18 -15.25 6.56
C GLN A 129 3.12 -15.10 5.34
N GLU A 130 2.60 -15.13 4.10
CA GLU A 130 3.40 -14.90 2.88
C GLU A 130 4.13 -13.56 2.92
N MET A 131 3.44 -12.50 3.35
CA MET A 131 4.09 -11.19 3.49
C MET A 131 5.13 -11.16 4.61
N LYS A 132 4.82 -11.78 5.74
CA LYS A 132 5.69 -11.80 6.92
C LYS A 132 6.95 -12.66 6.71
N ASP A 133 6.85 -13.75 5.96
CA ASP A 133 7.97 -14.64 5.64
C ASP A 133 8.94 -14.01 4.63
N SER A 134 8.51 -12.93 3.96
CA SER A 134 9.40 -12.15 3.12
C SER A 134 10.38 -11.35 3.96
N GLU A 135 11.67 -11.40 3.60
CA GLU A 135 12.73 -10.67 4.29
C GLU A 135 12.64 -9.15 4.14
N ASP A 136 11.73 -8.66 3.30
CA ASP A 136 11.60 -7.24 2.95
C ASP A 136 10.45 -6.53 3.65
N PHE A 137 9.42 -7.27 4.09
CA PHE A 137 8.19 -6.72 4.64
C PHE A 137 8.05 -6.99 6.12
N TYR A 138 8.15 -5.95 6.93
CA TYR A 138 8.08 -6.04 8.38
C TYR A 138 6.81 -5.39 8.89
N ASP A 139 6.02 -6.14 9.66
CA ASP A 139 4.84 -5.60 10.32
C ASP A 139 5.23 -4.45 11.27
N ALA A 140 4.62 -3.30 11.08
CA ALA A 140 4.90 -2.10 11.85
C ALA A 140 4.33 -2.12 13.26
N TRP A 141 3.52 -3.14 13.62
CA TRP A 141 2.88 -3.21 14.91
C TRP A 141 3.88 -3.38 16.06
N LYS A 142 3.86 -2.44 16.99
CA LYS A 142 4.75 -2.40 18.15
C LYS A 142 4.03 -2.23 19.49
N SER A 143 2.70 -2.22 19.50
CA SER A 143 1.92 -2.13 20.71
C SER A 143 1.95 -3.45 21.47
N SER A 144 1.92 -3.40 22.80
CA SER A 144 1.64 -4.55 23.66
C SER A 144 0.14 -4.90 23.71
N ASP A 145 -0.71 -4.06 23.15
CA ASP A 145 -2.13 -4.33 23.02
C ASP A 145 -2.34 -5.44 21.99
N GLU A 146 -2.86 -6.58 22.44
CA GLU A 146 -3.16 -7.72 21.58
C GLU A 146 -4.41 -7.49 20.74
N ASN A 147 -5.23 -6.50 21.09
CA ASN A 147 -6.41 -6.13 20.31
C ASN A 147 -6.03 -5.30 19.08
N ARG A 148 -5.77 -6.00 17.98
CA ARG A 148 -5.42 -5.44 16.68
C ARG A 148 -6.61 -5.31 15.72
N GLY A 149 -7.83 -5.45 16.19
CA GLY A 149 -9.02 -5.27 15.36
C GLY A 149 -9.10 -3.84 14.79
N THR A 150 -9.18 -3.72 13.50
CA THR A 150 -9.17 -2.44 12.75
C THR A 150 -10.55 -2.08 12.20
N ASN A 151 -11.55 -2.97 12.34
CA ASN A 151 -12.93 -2.72 11.92
C ASN A 151 -13.93 -3.01 13.03
N VAL A 152 -15.20 -2.67 12.79
CA VAL A 152 -16.29 -2.84 13.76
C VAL A 152 -16.59 -4.30 14.13
N ASP A 153 -16.19 -5.25 13.27
CA ASP A 153 -16.32 -6.70 13.53
C ASP A 153 -15.18 -7.23 14.42
N GLY A 154 -14.19 -6.39 14.74
CA GLY A 154 -13.02 -6.75 15.52
C GLY A 154 -11.92 -7.45 14.72
N ASP A 155 -12.05 -7.52 13.40
CA ASP A 155 -11.07 -8.12 12.53
C ASP A 155 -9.88 -7.17 12.28
N SER A 156 -8.67 -7.72 12.29
CA SER A 156 -7.44 -7.00 11.89
C SER A 156 -7.20 -7.23 10.40
N ILE A 157 -7.72 -6.35 9.57
CA ILE A 157 -7.63 -6.44 8.10
C ILE A 157 -6.94 -5.24 7.45
N ASP A 158 -6.74 -4.17 8.21
CA ASP A 158 -5.90 -3.05 7.83
C ASP A 158 -4.49 -3.25 8.39
N HIS A 159 -3.50 -3.25 7.53
CA HIS A 159 -2.13 -3.55 7.89
C HIS A 159 -1.18 -2.42 7.49
N CYS A 160 -0.10 -2.31 8.25
CA CYS A 160 1.03 -1.46 7.93
C CYS A 160 2.32 -2.29 7.91
N PHE A 161 2.95 -2.38 6.74
CA PHE A 161 4.27 -2.99 6.59
C PHE A 161 5.31 -1.94 6.25
N VAL A 162 6.52 -2.15 6.75
CA VAL A 162 7.64 -1.24 6.52
C VAL A 162 8.90 -1.99 6.11
N SER A 163 9.81 -1.30 5.43
CA SER A 163 11.16 -1.81 5.21
C SER A 163 11.95 -1.91 6.52
N LYS A 164 12.89 -2.84 6.61
CA LYS A 164 13.66 -3.18 7.81
C LYS A 164 14.28 -1.97 8.53
N ASN A 165 14.84 -1.06 7.75
CA ASN A 165 15.52 0.14 8.28
C ASN A 165 14.58 1.16 8.95
N LEU A 166 13.27 1.05 8.74
CA LEU A 166 12.27 1.90 9.40
C LEU A 166 11.81 1.32 10.74
N LEU A 167 11.95 0.03 11.01
CA LEU A 167 11.51 -0.60 12.27
C LEU A 167 12.04 0.12 13.52
N PRO A 168 13.36 0.46 13.63
CA PRO A 168 13.86 1.14 14.83
C PRO A 168 13.31 2.56 14.98
N LYS A 169 12.77 3.15 13.91
CA LYS A 169 12.22 4.51 13.91
C LYS A 169 10.76 4.56 14.34
N ILE A 170 10.06 3.44 14.38
CA ILE A 170 8.69 3.35 14.87
C ILE A 170 8.72 3.51 16.40
N LYS A 171 8.10 4.56 16.91
CA LYS A 171 8.00 4.83 18.34
C LYS A 171 6.78 4.15 18.97
N ARG A 172 5.64 4.18 18.29
CA ARG A 172 4.37 3.66 18.78
C ARG A 172 3.45 3.33 17.61
N THR A 173 2.62 2.30 17.78
CA THR A 173 1.45 1.99 16.95
C THR A 173 0.23 1.86 17.85
N TYR A 174 -0.92 2.27 17.36
CA TYR A 174 -2.20 2.15 18.05
C TYR A 174 -3.34 2.27 17.04
N ILE A 175 -4.53 1.86 17.44
CA ILE A 175 -5.76 2.01 16.65
C ILE A 175 -6.65 3.01 17.36
N ASP A 176 -7.04 4.08 16.68
CA ASP A 176 -7.91 5.12 17.25
C ASP A 176 -9.39 4.76 17.08
N ARG A 177 -9.91 3.99 18.02
CA ARG A 177 -11.32 3.57 18.04
C ARG A 177 -12.32 4.69 18.39
N LYS A 178 -11.85 5.91 18.65
CA LYS A 178 -12.73 7.06 18.88
C LYS A 178 -13.21 7.70 17.57
N ILE A 179 -12.56 7.39 16.46
CA ILE A 179 -12.98 7.86 15.14
C ILE A 179 -14.15 7.00 14.67
N THR A 180 -15.29 7.63 14.44
CA THR A 180 -16.56 6.96 14.06
C THR A 180 -17.01 7.33 12.64
N ALA A 181 -16.12 7.89 11.83
CA ALA A 181 -16.42 8.32 10.46
C ALA A 181 -16.47 7.17 9.45
N SER A 182 -16.01 5.99 9.83
CA SER A 182 -15.96 4.77 9.04
C SER A 182 -16.25 3.57 9.93
N ASP A 183 -16.56 2.44 9.32
CA ASP A 183 -16.57 1.10 9.93
C ASP A 183 -15.15 0.52 10.14
N HIS A 184 -14.13 1.23 9.65
CA HIS A 184 -12.72 0.97 9.93
C HIS A 184 -12.12 2.07 10.82
N TRP A 185 -11.19 1.69 11.70
CA TRP A 185 -10.44 2.58 12.58
C TRP A 185 -9.00 2.78 12.09
N PRO A 186 -8.53 4.04 12.08
CA PRO A 186 -7.16 4.36 11.70
C PRO A 186 -6.12 4.01 12.76
#